data_dba34b8f2edc8e4746f20477b7d250f9
#
_entry.id   dba34b8f2edc8e4746f20477b7d250f9
#
_cell.length_a   1.000
_cell.length_b   1.000
_cell.length_c   1.000
_cell.angle_alpha   90.00
_cell.angle_beta   90.00
_cell.angle_gamma   90.00
#
_symmetry.space_group_name_H-M   'P 1'
#
loop_
_entity.id
_entity.type
_entity.pdbx_description
1 polymer ?
#
loop_
_entity_poly.entity_id
_entity_poly.type
_entity_poly.pdbx_seq_one_letter_code
_entity_poly.pdbx_strand_id
1 'polypeptide(L)'
;ERARKKTKRFADSEDAAAAPPPKTIAIEPEQQQGGRLEWMKAFRERLIPALRAFGPELIIVSAGFDAAASDVGNLGVDPRRNTRHQGANLRAEDYEDMTKLLVNVSNVCDGRVVSILEGGYGHLMSVGKSSDGAQNALTLGRDVFAKCVKAHVQALI
;
A
#
# COMPACT_ATOMS: atom_id res chain seq x y z
N GLU A 1 9.48 37.45 57.04
CA GLU A 1 8.36 36.50 56.98
C GLU A 1 7.96 36.25 55.55
N ARG A 2 8.41 35.14 54.96
CA ARG A 2 8.09 34.70 53.63
C ARG A 2 7.08 33.57 53.69
N ALA A 3 5.87 33.81 53.23
CA ALA A 3 4.80 32.82 53.14
C ALA A 3 5.11 31.76 52.05
N ARG A 4 5.19 30.49 52.47
CA ARG A 4 5.29 29.33 51.59
C ARG A 4 3.96 29.08 50.87
N LYS A 5 3.92 29.21 49.55
CA LYS A 5 2.79 28.76 48.73
C LYS A 5 2.78 27.21 48.69
N LYS A 6 1.70 26.63 49.20
CA LYS A 6 1.39 25.19 49.08
C LYS A 6 0.99 24.87 47.59
N THR A 7 1.78 24.05 46.93
CA THR A 7 1.39 23.45 45.66
C THR A 7 0.29 22.41 45.90
N LYS A 8 -0.84 22.61 45.25
CA LYS A 8 -1.91 21.60 45.18
C LYS A 8 -1.43 20.42 44.35
N ARG A 9 -1.38 19.21 44.97
CA ARG A 9 -1.25 17.94 44.26
C ARG A 9 -2.53 17.74 43.44
N PHE A 10 -2.38 17.48 42.14
CA PHE A 10 -3.44 16.92 41.31
C PHE A 10 -3.75 15.52 41.82
N ALA A 11 -5.01 15.29 42.17
CA ALA A 11 -5.50 13.97 42.51
C ALA A 11 -5.59 13.13 41.24
N ASP A 12 -5.09 11.91 41.35
CA ASP A 12 -5.17 10.87 40.34
C ASP A 12 -6.64 10.56 40.05
N SER A 13 -7.09 10.83 38.83
CA SER A 13 -8.34 10.30 38.30
C SER A 13 -8.02 8.99 37.56
N GLU A 14 -7.94 7.90 38.30
CA GLU A 14 -8.14 6.56 37.78
C GLU A 14 -9.61 6.45 37.41
N ASP A 15 -9.88 6.36 36.11
CA ASP A 15 -11.00 5.69 35.43
C ASP A 15 -11.13 6.23 34.01
N ALA A 16 -10.07 6.07 33.21
CA ALA A 16 -10.23 6.08 31.78
C ALA A 16 -10.48 4.65 31.31
N ALA A 17 -11.74 4.26 31.22
CA ALA A 17 -12.15 3.00 30.62
C ALA A 17 -11.50 2.90 29.23
N ALA A 18 -10.64 1.91 29.04
CA ALA A 18 -9.98 1.64 27.78
C ALA A 18 -11.02 1.51 26.67
N ALA A 19 -10.88 2.32 25.62
CA ALA A 19 -11.74 2.24 24.45
C ALA A 19 -11.70 0.80 23.90
N PRO A 20 -12.86 0.22 23.50
CA PRO A 20 -12.90 -1.13 22.97
C PRO A 20 -12.00 -1.21 21.73
N PRO A 21 -11.30 -2.34 21.52
CA PRO A 21 -10.42 -2.51 20.36
C PRO A 21 -11.22 -2.34 19.07
N PRO A 22 -10.63 -1.73 18.03
CA PRO A 22 -11.31 -1.52 16.77
C PRO A 22 -11.77 -2.87 16.22
N LYS A 23 -13.07 -3.00 15.94
CA LYS A 23 -13.63 -4.19 15.33
C LYS A 23 -12.95 -4.43 13.98
N THR A 24 -12.27 -5.56 13.83
CA THR A 24 -11.75 -6.02 12.55
C THR A 24 -12.94 -6.27 11.64
N ILE A 25 -13.17 -5.37 10.69
CA ILE A 25 -14.18 -5.58 9.65
C ILE A 25 -13.57 -6.57 8.68
N ALA A 26 -14.11 -7.81 8.67
CA ALA A 26 -13.80 -8.77 7.63
C ALA A 26 -14.31 -8.19 6.29
N ILE A 27 -13.42 -7.97 5.33
CA ILE A 27 -13.78 -7.53 3.98
C ILE A 27 -14.13 -8.80 3.21
N GLU A 28 -15.35 -8.87 2.70
CA GLU A 28 -15.82 -10.01 1.89
C GLU A 28 -14.95 -10.19 0.64
N PRO A 29 -14.67 -11.43 0.21
CA PRO A 29 -13.76 -11.72 -0.91
C PRO A 29 -14.11 -11.00 -2.23
N GLU A 30 -15.39 -10.78 -2.50
CA GLU A 30 -15.85 -10.06 -3.70
C GLU A 30 -15.48 -8.58 -3.70
N GLN A 31 -15.45 -7.94 -2.53
CA GLN A 31 -15.04 -6.54 -2.41
C GLN A 31 -13.53 -6.35 -2.65
N GLN A 32 -12.72 -7.40 -2.49
CA GLN A 32 -11.27 -7.35 -2.73
C GLN A 32 -10.91 -7.31 -4.22
N GLN A 33 -11.83 -7.69 -5.11
CA GLN A 33 -11.56 -7.74 -6.55
C GLN A 33 -11.90 -6.45 -7.29
N GLY A 34 -12.83 -5.64 -6.80
CA GLY A 34 -13.33 -4.45 -7.48
C GLY A 34 -12.25 -3.45 -7.88
N GLY A 35 -11.42 -3.04 -6.93
CA GLY A 35 -10.37 -2.05 -7.19
C GLY A 35 -9.33 -2.53 -8.21
N ARG A 36 -8.94 -3.79 -8.16
CA ARG A 36 -8.00 -4.40 -9.10
C ARG A 36 -8.49 -4.39 -10.54
N LEU A 37 -9.72 -4.81 -10.77
CA LEU A 37 -10.30 -4.88 -12.10
C LEU A 37 -10.44 -3.49 -12.72
N GLU A 38 -10.93 -2.53 -11.97
CA GLU A 38 -11.07 -1.14 -12.42
C GLU A 38 -9.71 -0.50 -12.72
N TRP A 39 -8.69 -0.77 -11.90
CA TRP A 39 -7.34 -0.31 -12.14
C TRP A 39 -6.78 -0.87 -13.45
N MET A 40 -6.83 -2.18 -13.64
CA MET A 40 -6.33 -2.83 -14.85
C MET A 40 -7.10 -2.40 -16.11
N LYS A 41 -8.40 -2.18 -15.99
CA LYS A 41 -9.22 -1.64 -17.07
C LYS A 41 -8.80 -0.22 -17.43
N ALA A 42 -8.66 0.67 -16.44
CA ALA A 42 -8.23 2.04 -16.68
C ALA A 42 -6.83 2.08 -17.32
N PHE A 43 -5.93 1.22 -16.88
CA PHE A 43 -4.58 1.10 -17.44
C PHE A 43 -4.62 0.72 -18.93
N ARG A 44 -5.40 -0.31 -19.30
CA ARG A 44 -5.49 -0.81 -20.67
C ARG A 44 -6.29 0.11 -21.61
N GLU A 45 -7.40 0.65 -21.12
CA GLU A 45 -8.36 1.37 -21.98
C GLU A 45 -8.10 2.88 -22.03
N ARG A 46 -7.38 3.44 -21.06
CA ARG A 46 -7.10 4.87 -21.00
C ARG A 46 -5.63 5.20 -21.13
N LEU A 47 -4.77 4.64 -20.26
CA LEU A 47 -3.36 4.99 -20.22
C LEU A 47 -2.62 4.53 -21.49
N ILE A 48 -2.75 3.26 -21.86
CA ILE A 48 -2.02 2.71 -23.01
C ILE A 48 -2.41 3.41 -24.33
N PRO A 49 -3.71 3.65 -24.65
CA PRO A 49 -4.08 4.42 -25.83
C PRO A 49 -3.58 5.87 -25.79
N ALA A 50 -3.60 6.52 -24.62
CA ALA A 50 -3.10 7.88 -24.47
C ALA A 50 -1.59 7.97 -24.73
N LEU A 51 -0.80 7.04 -24.20
CA LEU A 51 0.64 6.96 -24.46
C LEU A 51 0.94 6.74 -25.95
N ARG A 52 0.19 5.87 -26.62
CA ARG A 52 0.35 5.65 -28.06
C ARG A 52 0.02 6.90 -28.88
N ALA A 53 -1.05 7.61 -28.52
CA ALA A 53 -1.45 8.84 -29.21
C ALA A 53 -0.47 9.99 -28.95
N PHE A 54 0.13 10.05 -27.75
CA PHE A 54 1.11 11.06 -27.38
C PHE A 54 2.46 10.85 -28.09
N GLY A 55 2.87 9.59 -28.32
CA GLY A 55 4.13 9.25 -28.97
C GLY A 55 5.36 9.72 -28.19
N PRO A 56 5.56 9.30 -26.91
CA PRO A 56 6.66 9.79 -26.11
C PRO A 56 8.02 9.36 -26.67
N GLU A 57 9.04 10.17 -26.52
CA GLU A 57 10.44 9.82 -26.84
C GLU A 57 11.12 9.04 -25.70
N LEU A 58 10.58 9.15 -24.51
CA LEU A 58 11.04 8.47 -23.28
C LEU A 58 9.86 8.23 -22.36
N ILE A 59 9.77 7.04 -21.79
CA ILE A 59 8.81 6.72 -20.73
C ILE A 59 9.55 6.60 -19.41
N ILE A 60 9.18 7.41 -18.43
CA ILE A 60 9.67 7.31 -17.05
C ILE A 60 8.53 6.78 -16.18
N VAL A 61 8.78 5.68 -15.48
CA VAL A 61 7.80 5.01 -14.63
C VAL A 61 8.18 5.22 -13.16
N SER A 62 7.34 5.90 -12.40
CA SER A 62 7.37 5.87 -10.95
C SER A 62 6.68 4.58 -10.48
N ALA A 63 7.48 3.55 -10.26
CA ALA A 63 6.99 2.20 -9.96
C ALA A 63 6.81 2.03 -8.45
N GLY A 64 5.60 2.33 -7.94
CA GLY A 64 5.18 2.05 -6.58
C GLY A 64 4.47 0.70 -6.46
N PHE A 65 4.79 -0.06 -5.43
CA PHE A 65 4.23 -1.40 -5.18
C PHE A 65 3.31 -1.42 -3.95
N ASP A 66 3.01 -0.29 -3.39
CA ASP A 66 2.13 -0.11 -2.24
C ASP A 66 0.63 -0.34 -2.56
N ALA A 67 0.26 -0.42 -3.85
CA ALA A 67 -1.05 -0.87 -4.29
C ALA A 67 -1.21 -2.41 -4.29
N ALA A 68 -0.15 -3.16 -3.94
CA ALA A 68 -0.20 -4.62 -3.88
C ALA A 68 -1.14 -5.12 -2.78
N ALA A 69 -1.84 -6.22 -3.04
CA ALA A 69 -2.70 -6.87 -2.05
C ALA A 69 -1.89 -7.16 -0.78
N SER A 70 -2.45 -6.81 0.36
CA SER A 70 -1.84 -6.95 1.70
C SER A 70 -0.69 -5.97 2.02
N ASP A 71 -0.22 -5.14 1.09
CA ASP A 71 0.72 -4.09 1.45
C ASP A 71 0.08 -3.10 2.42
N VAL A 72 0.85 -2.63 3.40
CA VAL A 72 0.34 -1.67 4.40
C VAL A 72 -0.07 -0.33 3.77
N GLY A 73 0.51 0.04 2.63
CA GLY A 73 0.16 1.21 1.84
C GLY A 73 -1.15 1.07 1.05
N ASN A 74 -1.61 -0.18 0.82
CA ASN A 74 -2.82 -0.45 0.03
C ASN A 74 -4.12 -0.11 0.78
N LEU A 75 -4.07 0.08 2.10
CA LEU A 75 -5.22 0.43 2.93
C LEU A 75 -5.19 1.92 3.25
N GLY A 76 -5.98 2.70 2.53
CA GLY A 76 -6.20 4.11 2.83
C GLY A 76 -7.29 4.32 3.89
N VAL A 77 -7.08 5.27 4.78
CA VAL A 77 -8.12 5.80 5.66
C VAL A 77 -8.39 7.25 5.25
N ASP A 78 -9.63 7.58 4.90
CA ASP A 78 -10.01 8.98 4.76
C ASP A 78 -10.11 9.60 6.17
N PRO A 79 -9.18 10.50 6.54
CA PRO A 79 -9.17 11.08 7.87
C PRO A 79 -10.40 11.97 8.14
N ARG A 80 -11.08 12.45 7.08
CA ARG A 80 -12.26 13.32 7.22
C ARG A 80 -13.55 12.52 7.46
N ARG A 81 -13.64 11.34 6.84
CA ARG A 81 -14.84 10.50 6.91
C ARG A 81 -14.66 9.30 7.84
N ASN A 82 -13.45 9.06 8.33
CA ASN A 82 -13.08 7.87 9.09
C ASN A 82 -13.54 6.57 8.41
N THR A 83 -13.52 6.58 7.07
CA THR A 83 -13.86 5.44 6.23
C THR A 83 -12.58 4.83 5.67
N ARG A 84 -12.52 3.52 5.60
CA ARG A 84 -11.43 2.83 4.91
C ARG A 84 -11.72 2.82 3.42
N HIS A 85 -10.76 3.29 2.63
CA HIS A 85 -10.78 3.10 1.20
C HIS A 85 -10.27 1.71 0.87
N GLN A 86 -10.95 1.07 -0.06
CA GLN A 86 -10.48 -0.17 -0.64
C GLN A 86 -9.27 0.15 -1.51
N GLY A 87 -8.16 -0.55 -1.26
CA GLY A 87 -6.98 -0.46 -2.12
C GLY A 87 -7.19 -1.13 -3.47
N ALA A 88 -6.26 -0.94 -4.39
CA ALA A 88 -6.31 -1.56 -5.70
C ALA A 88 -6.12 -3.09 -5.65
N ASN A 89 -5.52 -3.61 -4.59
CA ASN A 89 -5.28 -5.05 -4.37
C ASN A 89 -4.57 -5.73 -5.56
N LEU A 90 -3.60 -5.06 -6.14
CA LEU A 90 -2.82 -5.58 -7.25
C LEU A 90 -2.00 -6.80 -6.83
N ARG A 91 -1.73 -7.69 -7.78
CA ARG A 91 -0.93 -8.89 -7.63
C ARG A 91 0.36 -8.78 -8.45
N ALA A 92 1.30 -9.66 -8.22
CA ALA A 92 2.55 -9.69 -8.97
C ALA A 92 2.31 -9.81 -10.50
N GLU A 93 1.32 -10.61 -10.91
CA GLU A 93 0.94 -10.78 -12.31
C GLU A 93 0.41 -9.49 -12.94
N ASP A 94 -0.25 -8.62 -12.17
CA ASP A 94 -0.73 -7.34 -12.67
C ASP A 94 0.42 -6.38 -12.95
N TYR A 95 1.44 -6.35 -12.07
CA TYR A 95 2.63 -5.56 -12.30
C TYR A 95 3.42 -6.07 -13.51
N GLU A 96 3.48 -7.38 -13.72
CA GLU A 96 4.06 -7.99 -14.92
C GLU A 96 3.31 -7.53 -16.18
N ASP A 97 1.98 -7.68 -16.18
CA ASP A 97 1.12 -7.32 -17.32
C ASP A 97 1.22 -5.83 -17.66
N MET A 98 1.14 -4.94 -16.65
CA MET A 98 1.29 -3.50 -16.85
C MET A 98 2.64 -3.15 -17.44
N THR A 99 3.69 -3.78 -16.94
CA THR A 99 5.07 -3.54 -17.42
C THR A 99 5.23 -4.00 -18.87
N LYS A 100 4.75 -5.19 -19.21
CA LYS A 100 4.74 -5.68 -20.61
C LYS A 100 3.98 -4.75 -21.55
N LEU A 101 2.85 -4.21 -21.10
CA LEU A 101 2.08 -3.24 -21.88
C LEU A 101 2.87 -1.95 -22.10
N LEU A 102 3.58 -1.45 -21.09
CA LEU A 102 4.43 -0.25 -21.21
C LEU A 102 5.62 -0.50 -22.14
N VAL A 103 6.30 -1.63 -21.99
CA VAL A 103 7.40 -2.03 -22.89
C VAL A 103 6.91 -2.13 -24.33
N ASN A 104 5.73 -2.73 -24.57
CA ASN A 104 5.16 -2.80 -25.90
C ASN A 104 4.81 -1.42 -26.49
N VAL A 105 4.38 -0.46 -25.66
CA VAL A 105 4.16 0.91 -26.10
C VAL A 105 5.47 1.62 -26.37
N SER A 106 6.52 1.31 -25.62
CA SER A 106 7.83 1.94 -25.77
C SER A 106 8.48 1.71 -27.15
N ASN A 107 7.95 0.82 -27.95
CA ASN A 107 8.37 0.67 -29.34
C ASN A 107 8.23 1.96 -30.16
N VAL A 108 7.33 2.88 -29.77
CA VAL A 108 7.22 4.23 -30.38
C VAL A 108 8.35 5.17 -29.93
N CYS A 109 9.07 4.84 -28.86
CA CYS A 109 10.23 5.58 -28.38
C CYS A 109 11.53 4.75 -28.39
N ASP A 110 11.67 3.81 -29.32
CA ASP A 110 12.82 2.92 -29.49
C ASP A 110 13.18 2.15 -28.19
N GLY A 111 12.19 1.78 -27.42
CA GLY A 111 12.36 1.03 -26.16
C GLY A 111 12.92 1.83 -24.99
N ARG A 112 12.96 3.16 -25.07
CA ARG A 112 13.45 4.00 -23.97
C ARG A 112 12.46 4.06 -22.82
N VAL A 113 12.65 3.17 -21.85
CA VAL A 113 11.89 3.11 -20.60
C VAL A 113 12.86 3.17 -19.41
N VAL A 114 12.59 4.05 -18.48
CA VAL A 114 13.29 4.12 -17.19
C VAL A 114 12.27 3.86 -16.10
N SER A 115 12.53 2.90 -15.24
CA SER A 115 11.70 2.64 -14.07
C SER A 115 12.43 2.97 -12.79
N ILE A 116 11.79 3.76 -11.94
CA ILE A 116 12.27 4.19 -10.63
C ILE A 116 11.38 3.53 -9.59
N LEU A 117 11.97 2.72 -8.72
CA LEU A 117 11.25 2.07 -7.62
C LEU A 117 10.97 3.10 -6.53
N GLU A 118 9.72 3.25 -6.14
CA GLU A 118 9.30 4.22 -5.14
C GLU A 118 8.60 3.54 -3.95
N GLY A 119 7.28 3.37 -3.95
CA GLY A 119 6.53 2.78 -2.85
C GLY A 119 6.56 1.25 -2.81
N GLY A 120 6.07 0.71 -1.72
CA GLY A 120 5.98 -0.72 -1.42
C GLY A 120 6.69 -1.02 -0.09
N TYR A 121 5.89 -1.39 0.91
CA TYR A 121 6.36 -1.45 2.30
C TYR A 121 6.26 -2.85 2.88
N GLY A 122 5.52 -3.74 2.24
CA GLY A 122 5.26 -5.09 2.70
C GLY A 122 3.98 -5.21 3.53
N HIS A 123 3.78 -6.37 4.13
CA HIS A 123 2.58 -6.70 4.88
C HIS A 123 2.88 -6.94 6.36
N LEU A 124 1.88 -6.73 7.21
CA LEU A 124 2.01 -6.99 8.64
C LEU A 124 1.97 -8.50 8.90
N MET A 125 2.98 -9.00 9.60
CA MET A 125 3.07 -10.38 10.07
C MET A 125 3.06 -10.41 11.60
N SER A 126 2.35 -11.36 12.18
CA SER A 126 2.44 -11.66 13.62
C SER A 126 3.63 -12.58 13.86
N VAL A 127 4.60 -12.12 14.64
CA VAL A 127 5.74 -12.95 15.06
C VAL A 127 5.37 -13.57 16.40
N GLY A 128 4.95 -14.83 16.35
CA GLY A 128 4.82 -15.77 17.46
C GLY A 128 4.25 -15.26 18.79
N LYS A 129 3.64 -16.13 19.54
CA LYS A 129 3.28 -15.84 20.93
C LYS A 129 4.56 -15.77 21.76
N SER A 130 4.86 -14.64 22.36
CA SER A 130 5.80 -14.59 23.47
C SER A 130 5.25 -15.47 24.61
N SER A 131 6.09 -16.33 25.17
CA SER A 131 5.75 -17.18 26.32
C SER A 131 5.29 -16.40 27.55
N ASP A 132 5.51 -15.10 27.58
CA ASP A 132 5.33 -14.22 28.72
C ASP A 132 4.05 -13.37 28.67
N GLY A 133 3.08 -13.70 27.77
CA GLY A 133 1.82 -12.96 27.68
C GLY A 133 1.94 -11.54 27.11
N ALA A 134 3.12 -11.14 26.64
CA ALA A 134 3.32 -9.86 25.95
C ALA A 134 2.57 -9.86 24.61
N GLN A 135 2.08 -8.68 24.20
CA GLN A 135 1.38 -8.48 22.94
C GLN A 135 2.21 -9.04 21.77
N ASN A 136 1.53 -9.73 20.83
CA ASN A 136 2.18 -10.25 19.62
C ASN A 136 2.99 -9.13 18.95
N ALA A 137 4.29 -9.33 18.84
CA ALA A 137 5.13 -8.40 18.08
C ALA A 137 4.71 -8.46 16.61
N LEU A 138 4.44 -7.29 16.01
CA LEU A 138 4.18 -7.17 14.58
C LEU A 138 5.49 -6.84 13.88
N THR A 139 5.77 -7.54 12.80
CA THR A 139 6.88 -7.23 11.90
C THR A 139 6.38 -7.07 10.47
N LEU A 140 7.19 -6.46 9.61
CA LEU A 140 6.87 -6.31 8.18
C LEU A 140 7.50 -7.46 7.38
N GLY A 141 6.63 -8.28 6.78
CA GLY A 141 7.02 -9.25 5.76
C GLY A 141 7.17 -8.56 4.41
N ARG A 142 8.21 -8.91 3.67
CA ARG A 142 8.52 -8.28 2.36
C ARG A 142 8.37 -9.23 1.16
N ASP A 143 7.86 -10.42 1.36
CA ASP A 143 7.72 -11.43 0.30
C ASP A 143 6.73 -11.01 -0.80
N VAL A 144 5.62 -10.36 -0.45
CA VAL A 144 4.66 -9.80 -1.42
C VAL A 144 5.32 -8.69 -2.24
N PHE A 145 5.97 -7.74 -1.57
CA PHE A 145 6.74 -6.68 -2.23
C PHE A 145 7.79 -7.25 -3.18
N ALA A 146 8.60 -8.19 -2.70
CA ALA A 146 9.66 -8.81 -3.51
C ALA A 146 9.12 -9.54 -4.75
N LYS A 147 7.96 -10.22 -4.63
CA LYS A 147 7.30 -10.85 -5.78
C LYS A 147 6.84 -9.83 -6.82
N CYS A 148 6.23 -8.73 -6.39
CA CYS A 148 5.77 -7.67 -7.30
C CYS A 148 6.94 -6.98 -8.01
N VAL A 149 8.00 -6.62 -7.28
CA VAL A 149 9.23 -6.04 -7.86
C VAL A 149 9.87 -7.00 -8.85
N LYS A 150 10.00 -8.29 -8.47
CA LYS A 150 10.56 -9.30 -9.37
C LYS A 150 9.78 -9.41 -10.67
N ALA A 151 8.45 -9.48 -10.60
CA ALA A 151 7.58 -9.57 -11.77
C ALA A 151 7.72 -8.34 -12.69
N HIS A 152 7.77 -7.15 -12.10
CA HIS A 152 8.02 -5.90 -12.81
C HIS A 152 9.39 -5.91 -13.52
N VAL A 153 10.47 -6.19 -12.79
CA VAL A 153 11.84 -6.18 -13.34
C VAL A 153 12.01 -7.22 -14.44
N GLN A 154 11.47 -8.42 -14.25
CA GLN A 154 11.52 -9.47 -15.26
C GLN A 154 10.77 -9.10 -16.56
N ALA A 155 9.75 -8.27 -16.46
CA ALA A 155 8.97 -7.81 -17.61
C ALA A 155 9.61 -6.60 -18.32
N LEU A 156 10.62 -5.96 -17.73
CA LEU A 156 11.40 -4.88 -18.36
C LEU A 156 12.53 -5.39 -19.27
N ILE A 157 12.92 -6.66 -19.09
CA ILE A 157 14.05 -7.29 -19.79
C ILE A 157 13.53 -8.13 -20.96
#